data_a7616c8cc01da4402a6cdb6032d32830
#
_entry.id   a7616c8cc01da4402a6cdb6032d32830
#
_cell.length_a   1.000
_cell.length_b   1.000
_cell.length_c   1.000
_cell.angle_alpha   90.00
_cell.angle_beta   90.00
_cell.angle_gamma   90.00
#
_symmetry.space_group_name_H-M   'P 1'
#
loop_
_entity.id
_entity.type
_entity.pdbx_description
1 polymer ?
#
loop_
_entity_poly.entity_id
_entity_poly.type
_entity_poly.pdbx_seq_one_letter_code
_entity_poly.pdbx_strand_id
1 'polypeptide(L)'
;MTEQTTSPIKLNFREATFLQSASAIENAPADSGWEVAFAGRSNSGKSSAINTLTEQTKLARTSRTPGRTQLINFFSLTDHQRIVDLPGYGFAKVPLAVKKKWNQQLERYLQHRQSLRGLIMLMDVRHPLTEPDQQMLGWAISATMPVHILLTKADKLKRGPAQNTLLSVQSRLREHEELVQVQLFSSLKRQGVDVLGKQINRWLTDDSVLTEEVKSPSEAS
;
A
#
# COMPACT_ATOMS: atom_id res chain seq x y z
N MET A 1 26.05 2.87 30.87
CA MET A 1 25.10 3.46 29.94
C MET A 1 24.09 2.41 29.63
N THR A 2 22.92 2.46 30.24
CA THR A 2 21.82 1.47 30.07
C THR A 2 21.09 1.79 28.76
N GLU A 3 21.23 0.92 27.76
CA GLU A 3 20.37 0.92 26.58
C GLU A 3 18.93 0.69 27.05
N GLN A 4 18.13 1.73 26.98
CA GLN A 4 16.68 1.57 27.11
C GLN A 4 16.17 0.88 25.85
N THR A 5 15.97 -0.43 25.90
CA THR A 5 15.19 -1.19 24.94
C THR A 5 13.75 -0.70 25.02
N THR A 6 13.41 0.32 24.25
CA THR A 6 12.02 0.74 24.06
C THR A 6 11.27 -0.40 23.34
N SER A 7 10.31 -0.98 24.02
CA SER A 7 9.40 -1.95 23.38
C SER A 7 8.79 -1.33 22.12
N PRO A 8 8.73 -2.05 21.00
CA PRO A 8 8.22 -1.50 19.75
C PRO A 8 6.79 -0.97 19.94
N ILE A 9 6.57 0.29 19.56
CA ILE A 9 5.26 0.93 19.62
C ILE A 9 4.29 0.11 18.79
N LYS A 10 3.19 -0.35 19.38
CA LYS A 10 2.14 -1.08 18.70
C LYS A 10 0.96 -0.14 18.40
N LEU A 11 0.76 0.17 17.12
CA LEU A 11 -0.35 1.00 16.68
C LEU A 11 -1.69 0.27 16.84
N ASN A 12 -2.70 1.01 17.31
CA ASN A 12 -4.07 0.53 17.37
C ASN A 12 -4.83 0.95 16.10
N PHE A 13 -4.93 0.07 15.13
CA PHE A 13 -5.62 0.37 13.87
C PHE A 13 -7.12 0.64 14.05
N ARG A 14 -7.74 0.23 15.16
CA ARG A 14 -9.16 0.51 15.44
C ARG A 14 -9.43 1.99 15.71
N GLU A 15 -8.41 2.74 16.08
CA GLU A 15 -8.49 4.19 16.31
C GLU A 15 -8.41 5.02 15.04
N ALA A 16 -8.27 4.36 13.87
CA ALA A 16 -8.23 5.05 12.60
C ALA A 16 -9.47 5.93 12.38
N THR A 17 -9.26 7.21 12.08
CA THR A 17 -10.32 8.18 11.80
C THR A 17 -10.09 8.82 10.45
N PHE A 18 -11.19 9.17 9.76
CA PHE A 18 -11.08 9.94 8.51
C PHE A 18 -10.53 11.33 8.81
N LEU A 19 -9.45 11.70 8.12
CA LEU A 19 -8.81 13.01 8.25
C LEU A 19 -9.30 13.98 7.16
N GLN A 20 -9.01 13.66 5.89
CA GLN A 20 -9.44 14.45 4.74
C GLN A 20 -9.36 13.66 3.44
N SER A 21 -9.95 14.25 2.39
CA SER A 21 -9.77 13.80 1.00
C SER A 21 -9.07 14.88 0.18
N ALA A 22 -8.14 14.49 -0.68
CA ALA A 22 -7.41 15.37 -1.57
C ALA A 22 -7.64 15.00 -3.03
N SER A 23 -7.90 15.98 -3.89
CA SER A 23 -8.04 15.79 -5.34
C SER A 23 -6.70 15.81 -6.07
N ALA A 24 -5.65 16.27 -5.40
CA ALA A 24 -4.28 16.35 -5.88
C ALA A 24 -3.32 16.32 -4.68
N ILE A 25 -2.04 16.06 -4.93
CA ILE A 25 -1.00 16.01 -3.88
C ILE A 25 -0.87 17.34 -3.16
N GLU A 26 -1.05 18.44 -3.87
CA GLU A 26 -0.97 19.81 -3.34
C GLU A 26 -2.03 20.10 -2.27
N ASN A 27 -3.14 19.33 -2.28
CA ASN A 27 -4.23 19.44 -1.32
C ASN A 27 -4.17 18.37 -0.23
N ALA A 28 -3.10 17.56 -0.20
CA ALA A 28 -2.87 16.55 0.83
C ALA A 28 -2.53 17.20 2.19
N PRO A 29 -2.64 16.46 3.30
CA PRO A 29 -2.10 16.92 4.57
C PRO A 29 -0.61 17.29 4.47
N ALA A 30 -0.12 18.09 5.42
CA ALA A 30 1.31 18.41 5.50
C ALA A 30 2.17 17.15 5.31
N ASP A 31 3.23 17.28 4.52
CA ASP A 31 4.16 16.16 4.22
C ASP A 31 5.10 15.93 5.41
N SER A 32 4.53 15.47 6.51
CA SER A 32 5.21 15.21 7.78
C SER A 32 4.63 13.98 8.44
N GLY A 33 5.36 13.39 9.37
CA GLY A 33 4.98 12.11 9.97
C GLY A 33 5.17 10.94 8.99
N TRP A 34 4.42 9.87 9.16
CA TRP A 34 4.59 8.63 8.41
C TRP A 34 3.29 8.14 7.82
N GLU A 35 3.35 7.70 6.57
CA GLU A 35 2.20 7.25 5.81
C GLU A 35 2.46 5.87 5.21
N VAL A 36 1.43 5.03 5.17
CA VAL A 36 1.38 3.82 4.36
C VAL A 36 0.21 3.93 3.41
N ALA A 37 0.49 3.82 2.11
CA ALA A 37 -0.51 3.96 1.08
C ALA A 37 -1.06 2.60 0.62
N PHE A 38 -2.35 2.54 0.38
CA PHE A 38 -3.05 1.41 -0.22
C PHE A 38 -3.39 1.72 -1.67
N ALA A 39 -2.90 0.89 -2.58
CA ALA A 39 -3.14 0.99 -4.01
C ALA A 39 -3.73 -0.31 -4.56
N GLY A 40 -4.54 -0.22 -5.58
CA GLY A 40 -5.09 -1.41 -6.22
C GLY A 40 -6.07 -1.04 -7.31
N ARG A 41 -6.31 -1.97 -8.23
CA ARG A 41 -7.30 -1.80 -9.27
C ARG A 41 -8.70 -1.65 -8.67
N SER A 42 -9.59 -1.05 -9.44
CA SER A 42 -11.01 -1.06 -9.08
C SER A 42 -11.48 -2.48 -8.76
N ASN A 43 -12.20 -2.65 -7.65
CA ASN A 43 -12.67 -3.93 -7.14
C ASN A 43 -11.57 -4.93 -6.73
N SER A 44 -10.34 -4.50 -6.53
CA SER A 44 -9.26 -5.35 -5.96
C SER A 44 -9.49 -5.73 -4.49
N GLY A 45 -10.43 -5.08 -3.80
CA GLY A 45 -10.71 -5.31 -2.38
C GLY A 45 -10.04 -4.30 -1.43
N LYS A 46 -9.53 -3.17 -1.96
CA LYS A 46 -8.79 -2.17 -1.19
C LYS A 46 -9.56 -1.63 0.03
N SER A 47 -10.76 -1.09 -0.14
CA SER A 47 -11.57 -0.61 0.98
C SER A 47 -11.96 -1.73 1.96
N SER A 48 -12.16 -2.96 1.46
CA SER A 48 -12.41 -4.11 2.33
C SER A 48 -11.18 -4.46 3.18
N ALA A 49 -9.98 -4.37 2.61
CA ALA A 49 -8.74 -4.64 3.34
C ALA A 49 -8.50 -3.58 4.44
N ILE A 50 -8.66 -2.29 4.11
CA ILE A 50 -8.56 -1.20 5.09
C ILE A 50 -9.58 -1.39 6.21
N ASN A 51 -10.85 -1.64 5.88
CA ASN A 51 -11.91 -1.85 6.87
C ASN A 51 -11.65 -3.10 7.73
N THR A 52 -11.11 -4.17 7.16
CA THR A 52 -10.77 -5.39 7.90
C THR A 52 -9.59 -5.17 8.83
N LEU A 53 -8.55 -4.46 8.40
CA LEU A 53 -7.39 -4.10 9.21
C LEU A 53 -7.81 -3.23 10.41
N THR A 54 -8.63 -2.23 10.16
CA THR A 54 -9.08 -1.27 11.18
C THR A 54 -10.26 -1.78 12.02
N GLU A 55 -10.83 -2.95 11.67
CA GLU A 55 -12.04 -3.51 12.30
C GLU A 55 -13.23 -2.54 12.26
N GLN A 56 -13.27 -1.67 11.25
CA GLN A 56 -14.33 -0.70 11.02
C GLN A 56 -15.04 -1.00 9.69
N THR A 57 -16.36 -1.12 9.69
CA THR A 57 -17.11 -1.52 8.48
C THR A 57 -17.31 -0.40 7.45
N LYS A 58 -17.09 0.85 7.83
CA LYS A 58 -17.43 2.03 7.02
C LYS A 58 -16.32 3.09 6.95
N LEU A 59 -15.12 2.82 7.45
CA LEU A 59 -14.01 3.79 7.42
C LEU A 59 -13.64 4.11 5.96
N ALA A 60 -13.22 3.12 5.20
CA ALA A 60 -13.00 3.27 3.78
C ALA A 60 -14.28 2.90 3.02
N ARG A 61 -14.79 3.82 2.21
CA ARG A 61 -16.02 3.61 1.46
C ARG A 61 -15.76 2.71 0.25
N THR A 62 -16.54 1.65 0.11
CA THR A 62 -16.57 0.83 -1.10
C THR A 62 -17.39 1.54 -2.16
N SER A 63 -16.76 2.16 -3.16
CA SER A 63 -17.47 2.71 -4.30
C SER A 63 -17.89 1.56 -5.24
N ARG A 64 -19.20 1.45 -5.53
CA ARG A 64 -19.73 0.52 -6.54
C ARG A 64 -19.66 1.10 -7.96
N THR A 65 -19.44 2.41 -8.10
CA THR A 65 -19.42 3.09 -9.38
C THR A 65 -17.98 3.42 -9.78
N PRO A 66 -17.43 2.79 -10.84
CA PRO A 66 -16.09 3.09 -11.34
C PRO A 66 -15.98 4.57 -11.77
N GLY A 67 -14.87 5.22 -11.43
CA GLY A 67 -14.55 6.57 -11.92
C GLY A 67 -15.19 7.73 -11.16
N ARG A 68 -15.99 7.49 -10.11
CA ARG A 68 -16.70 8.57 -9.40
C ARG A 68 -15.88 9.25 -8.30
N THR A 69 -14.84 8.60 -7.77
CA THR A 69 -14.04 9.14 -6.69
C THR A 69 -12.56 9.00 -7.01
N GLN A 70 -12.01 10.07 -7.53
CA GLN A 70 -10.57 10.17 -7.83
C GLN A 70 -9.85 10.92 -6.71
N LEU A 71 -10.25 10.68 -5.45
CA LEU A 71 -9.67 11.36 -4.30
C LEU A 71 -8.70 10.41 -3.60
N ILE A 72 -7.62 10.98 -3.12
CA ILE A 72 -6.73 10.37 -2.14
C ILE A 72 -7.38 10.59 -0.78
N ASN A 73 -7.69 9.53 -0.04
CA ASN A 73 -8.29 9.64 1.28
C ASN A 73 -7.25 9.35 2.35
N PHE A 74 -7.16 10.22 3.32
CA PHE A 74 -6.23 10.14 4.44
C PHE A 74 -6.99 9.75 5.70
N PHE A 75 -6.46 8.76 6.43
CA PHE A 75 -6.98 8.31 7.72
C PHE A 75 -5.87 8.45 8.75
N SER A 76 -6.14 9.19 9.82
CA SER A 76 -5.21 9.32 10.95
C SER A 76 -5.28 8.09 11.84
N LEU A 77 -4.13 7.56 12.24
CA LEU A 77 -4.00 6.55 13.30
C LEU A 77 -3.58 7.24 14.61
N THR A 78 -2.70 8.23 14.49
CA THR A 78 -2.23 9.10 15.57
C THR A 78 -1.96 10.48 14.96
N ASP A 79 -1.39 11.41 15.72
CA ASP A 79 -1.00 12.74 15.22
C ASP A 79 0.08 12.66 14.12
N HIS A 80 0.85 11.56 14.08
CA HIS A 80 1.99 11.41 13.16
C HIS A 80 1.87 10.25 12.18
N GLN A 81 1.00 9.27 12.41
CA GLN A 81 0.86 8.10 11.54
C GLN A 81 -0.48 8.10 10.80
N ARG A 82 -0.43 7.78 9.50
CA ARG A 82 -1.59 7.79 8.61
C ARG A 82 -1.64 6.56 7.71
N ILE A 83 -2.86 6.13 7.42
CA ILE A 83 -3.19 5.25 6.30
C ILE A 83 -3.72 6.11 5.16
N VAL A 84 -3.29 5.82 3.93
CA VAL A 84 -3.71 6.55 2.74
C VAL A 84 -4.38 5.59 1.78
N ASP A 85 -5.62 5.90 1.39
CA ASP A 85 -6.37 5.16 0.38
C ASP A 85 -6.23 5.87 -0.97
N LEU A 86 -5.33 5.36 -1.82
CA LEU A 86 -5.12 5.90 -3.15
C LEU A 86 -6.32 5.55 -4.06
N PRO A 87 -6.64 6.40 -5.04
CA PRO A 87 -7.67 6.08 -6.03
C PRO A 87 -7.37 4.76 -6.74
N GLY A 88 -8.41 4.00 -7.04
CA GLY A 88 -8.25 2.79 -7.84
C GLY A 88 -7.69 3.13 -9.22
N TYR A 89 -6.80 2.29 -9.74
CA TYR A 89 -6.25 2.43 -11.08
C TYR A 89 -6.82 1.36 -12.05
N GLY A 90 -6.42 1.42 -13.33
CA GLY A 90 -6.79 0.41 -14.32
C GLY A 90 -8.25 0.47 -14.80
N PHE A 91 -8.89 1.64 -14.75
CA PHE A 91 -10.24 1.82 -15.27
C PHE A 91 -10.27 1.78 -16.81
N ALA A 92 -11.06 0.86 -17.38
CA ALA A 92 -11.23 0.75 -18.83
C ALA A 92 -12.11 1.87 -19.45
N LYS A 93 -12.95 2.51 -18.65
CA LYS A 93 -13.98 3.46 -19.11
C LYS A 93 -13.71 4.93 -18.78
N VAL A 94 -12.46 5.30 -18.51
CA VAL A 94 -12.07 6.69 -18.21
C VAL A 94 -11.39 7.30 -19.44
N PRO A 95 -11.69 8.55 -19.84
CA PRO A 95 -11.01 9.22 -20.94
C PRO A 95 -9.48 9.18 -20.77
N LEU A 96 -8.75 8.98 -21.86
CA LEU A 96 -7.30 8.80 -21.84
C LEU A 96 -6.57 9.98 -21.16
N ALA A 97 -7.02 11.21 -21.39
CA ALA A 97 -6.44 12.41 -20.76
C ALA A 97 -6.57 12.38 -19.23
N VAL A 98 -7.72 11.92 -18.72
CA VAL A 98 -7.96 11.79 -17.28
C VAL A 98 -7.08 10.68 -16.69
N LYS A 99 -6.97 9.54 -17.38
CA LYS A 99 -6.08 8.45 -16.99
C LYS A 99 -4.62 8.90 -16.93
N LYS A 100 -4.15 9.64 -17.94
CA LYS A 100 -2.77 10.16 -17.98
C LYS A 100 -2.49 11.11 -16.81
N LYS A 101 -3.39 12.04 -16.52
CA LYS A 101 -3.27 12.96 -15.37
C LYS A 101 -3.18 12.20 -14.04
N TRP A 102 -4.01 11.17 -13.87
CA TRP A 102 -4.00 10.33 -12.67
C TRP A 102 -2.70 9.56 -12.51
N ASN A 103 -2.24 8.91 -13.57
CA ASN A 103 -0.99 8.18 -13.54
C ASN A 103 0.17 9.09 -13.15
N GLN A 104 0.26 10.31 -13.71
CA GLN A 104 1.27 11.29 -13.33
C GLN A 104 1.18 11.71 -11.85
N GLN A 105 -0.04 11.87 -11.31
CA GLN A 105 -0.20 12.21 -9.89
C GLN A 105 0.20 11.05 -8.97
N LEU A 106 -0.15 9.81 -9.31
CA LEU A 106 0.23 8.63 -8.53
C LEU A 106 1.75 8.40 -8.56
N GLU A 107 2.36 8.50 -9.75
CA GLU A 107 3.82 8.41 -9.93
C GLU A 107 4.52 9.48 -9.09
N ARG A 108 4.08 10.74 -9.18
CA ARG A 108 4.62 11.85 -8.40
C ARG A 108 4.44 11.64 -6.89
N TYR A 109 3.29 11.10 -6.47
CA TYR A 109 3.04 10.79 -5.07
C TYR A 109 4.06 9.77 -4.54
N LEU A 110 4.31 8.69 -5.29
CA LEU A 110 5.28 7.66 -4.90
C LEU A 110 6.72 8.17 -4.89
N GLN A 111 7.08 9.08 -5.82
CA GLN A 111 8.45 9.58 -5.95
C GLN A 111 8.81 10.71 -4.99
N HIS A 112 7.84 11.54 -4.59
CA HIS A 112 8.14 12.80 -3.89
C HIS A 112 7.53 12.94 -2.51
N ARG A 113 6.57 12.08 -2.12
CA ARG A 113 5.95 12.16 -0.80
C ARG A 113 6.90 11.67 0.28
N GLN A 114 7.47 12.60 1.06
CA GLN A 114 8.49 12.32 2.07
C GLN A 114 7.95 11.50 3.27
N SER A 115 6.69 11.73 3.64
CA SER A 115 6.02 10.97 4.70
C SER A 115 5.67 9.54 4.32
N LEU A 116 5.72 9.16 3.01
CA LEU A 116 5.36 7.83 2.56
C LEU A 116 6.48 6.82 2.87
N ARG A 117 6.15 5.78 3.66
CA ARG A 117 7.07 4.75 4.14
C ARG A 117 6.92 3.41 3.44
N GLY A 118 5.81 3.18 2.76
CA GLY A 118 5.56 1.92 2.07
C GLY A 118 4.23 1.89 1.34
N LEU A 119 4.13 0.97 0.40
CA LEU A 119 2.97 0.78 -0.47
C LEU A 119 2.37 -0.61 -0.28
N ILE A 120 1.11 -0.67 0.11
CA ILE A 120 0.31 -1.91 0.10
C ILE A 120 -0.38 -2.00 -1.25
N MET A 121 -0.01 -2.97 -2.08
CA MET A 121 -0.64 -3.20 -3.38
C MET A 121 -1.61 -4.38 -3.33
N LEU A 122 -2.84 -4.17 -3.81
CA LEU A 122 -3.89 -5.17 -3.81
C LEU A 122 -4.18 -5.70 -5.21
N MET A 123 -3.95 -6.99 -5.39
CA MET A 123 -4.22 -7.71 -6.63
C MET A 123 -5.19 -8.87 -6.37
N ASP A 124 -6.20 -9.07 -7.21
CA ASP A 124 -7.07 -10.24 -7.12
C ASP A 124 -6.22 -11.51 -7.38
N VAL A 125 -6.25 -12.47 -6.46
CA VAL A 125 -5.45 -13.71 -6.55
C VAL A 125 -5.65 -14.49 -7.85
N ARG A 126 -6.79 -14.31 -8.50
CA ARG A 126 -7.13 -14.98 -9.76
C ARG A 126 -6.48 -14.34 -10.99
N HIS A 127 -6.10 -13.07 -10.90
CA HIS A 127 -5.55 -12.27 -12.00
C HIS A 127 -4.51 -11.26 -11.47
N PRO A 128 -3.41 -11.73 -10.86
CA PRO A 128 -2.36 -10.85 -10.37
C PRO A 128 -1.45 -10.35 -11.50
N LEU A 129 -0.71 -9.30 -11.23
CA LEU A 129 0.32 -8.74 -12.12
C LEU A 129 -0.24 -8.39 -13.51
N THR A 130 -1.45 -7.80 -13.56
CA THR A 130 -1.96 -7.24 -14.83
C THR A 130 -1.12 -6.04 -15.24
N GLU A 131 -1.22 -5.60 -16.51
CA GLU A 131 -0.48 -4.45 -17.02
C GLU A 131 -0.56 -3.20 -16.10
N PRO A 132 -1.74 -2.77 -15.60
CA PRO A 132 -1.80 -1.66 -14.65
C PRO A 132 -1.13 -1.95 -13.30
N ASP A 133 -1.13 -3.21 -12.84
CA ASP A 133 -0.42 -3.59 -11.61
C ASP A 133 1.10 -3.50 -11.82
N GLN A 134 1.60 -3.98 -12.97
CA GLN A 134 3.02 -3.89 -13.32
C GLN A 134 3.48 -2.44 -13.46
N GLN A 135 2.65 -1.57 -14.06
CA GLN A 135 2.94 -0.14 -14.17
C GLN A 135 3.08 0.52 -12.79
N MET A 136 2.14 0.28 -11.87
CA MET A 136 2.20 0.81 -10.50
C MET A 136 3.41 0.28 -9.74
N LEU A 137 3.69 -1.01 -9.87
CA LEU A 137 4.84 -1.65 -9.25
C LEU A 137 6.16 -1.08 -9.79
N GLY A 138 6.24 -0.84 -11.10
CA GLY A 138 7.41 -0.22 -11.74
C GLY A 138 7.72 1.18 -11.17
N TRP A 139 6.69 2.01 -10.95
CA TRP A 139 6.89 3.32 -10.30
C TRP A 139 7.38 3.20 -8.85
N ALA A 140 6.82 2.25 -8.09
CA ALA A 140 7.25 2.02 -6.71
C ALA A 140 8.71 1.54 -6.65
N ILE A 141 9.10 0.59 -7.50
CA ILE A 141 10.48 0.08 -7.59
C ILE A 141 11.44 1.22 -8.02
N SER A 142 11.07 2.02 -9.03
CA SER A 142 11.88 3.16 -9.48
C SER A 142 12.06 4.24 -8.40
N ALA A 143 11.13 4.32 -7.45
CA ALA A 143 11.20 5.20 -6.28
C ALA A 143 11.86 4.53 -5.07
N THR A 144 12.41 3.32 -5.22
CA THR A 144 12.95 2.49 -4.12
C THR A 144 11.95 2.36 -2.95
N MET A 145 10.64 2.36 -3.27
CA MET A 145 9.55 2.30 -2.30
C MET A 145 9.30 0.86 -1.86
N PRO A 146 9.36 0.54 -0.57
CA PRO A 146 8.97 -0.78 -0.08
C PRO A 146 7.53 -1.12 -0.43
N VAL A 147 7.30 -2.30 -1.00
CA VAL A 147 5.98 -2.77 -1.45
C VAL A 147 5.59 -4.05 -0.76
N HIS A 148 4.35 -4.11 -0.27
CA HIS A 148 3.76 -5.34 0.22
C HIS A 148 2.50 -5.69 -0.58
N ILE A 149 2.57 -6.76 -1.37
CA ILE A 149 1.48 -7.20 -2.25
C ILE A 149 0.53 -8.12 -1.48
N LEU A 150 -0.74 -7.75 -1.49
CA LEU A 150 -1.83 -8.60 -1.01
C LEU A 150 -2.50 -9.27 -2.20
N LEU A 151 -2.36 -10.59 -2.33
CA LEU A 151 -3.15 -11.40 -3.25
C LEU A 151 -4.54 -11.61 -2.62
N THR A 152 -5.43 -10.67 -2.90
CA THR A 152 -6.75 -10.58 -2.27
C THR A 152 -7.72 -11.64 -2.76
N LYS A 153 -8.82 -11.82 -2.02
CA LYS A 153 -9.87 -12.81 -2.32
C LYS A 153 -9.32 -14.23 -2.39
N ALA A 154 -8.31 -14.55 -1.58
CA ALA A 154 -7.71 -15.89 -1.52
C ALA A 154 -8.75 -16.98 -1.19
N ASP A 155 -9.86 -16.61 -0.53
CA ASP A 155 -11.02 -17.47 -0.27
C ASP A 155 -11.76 -17.93 -1.53
N LYS A 156 -11.54 -17.30 -2.68
CA LYS A 156 -12.13 -17.70 -3.97
C LYS A 156 -11.39 -18.86 -4.66
N LEU A 157 -10.23 -19.24 -4.15
CA LEU A 157 -9.46 -20.37 -4.65
C LEU A 157 -9.33 -21.45 -3.56
N LYS A 158 -9.15 -22.70 -3.97
CA LYS A 158 -8.72 -23.76 -3.06
C LYS A 158 -7.28 -23.49 -2.60
N ARG A 159 -6.86 -24.06 -1.47
CA ARG A 159 -5.55 -23.84 -0.86
C ARG A 159 -4.37 -24.06 -1.83
N GLY A 160 -4.38 -25.18 -2.57
CA GLY A 160 -3.32 -25.49 -3.54
C GLY A 160 -3.18 -24.43 -4.65
N PRO A 161 -4.23 -24.14 -5.43
CA PRO A 161 -4.22 -23.08 -6.43
C PRO A 161 -3.82 -21.71 -5.88
N ALA A 162 -4.31 -21.32 -4.70
CA ALA A 162 -3.93 -20.05 -4.08
C ALA A 162 -2.41 -20.01 -3.77
N GLN A 163 -1.88 -21.10 -3.23
CA GLN A 163 -0.44 -21.22 -2.93
C GLN A 163 0.41 -21.20 -4.20
N ASN A 164 -0.04 -21.88 -5.26
CA ASN A 164 0.65 -21.86 -6.55
C ASN A 164 0.71 -20.45 -7.15
N THR A 165 -0.38 -19.68 -7.03
CA THR A 165 -0.39 -18.28 -7.46
C THR A 165 0.60 -17.45 -6.64
N LEU A 166 0.65 -17.62 -5.31
CA LEU A 166 1.61 -16.93 -4.46
C LEU A 166 3.06 -17.20 -4.90
N LEU A 167 3.42 -18.47 -5.04
CA LEU A 167 4.77 -18.88 -5.47
C LEU A 167 5.12 -18.35 -6.88
N SER A 168 4.16 -18.38 -7.80
CA SER A 168 4.35 -17.82 -9.15
C SER A 168 4.62 -16.32 -9.13
N VAL A 169 3.87 -15.55 -8.32
CA VAL A 169 4.10 -14.11 -8.17
C VAL A 169 5.45 -13.82 -7.52
N GLN A 170 5.79 -14.53 -6.45
CA GLN A 170 7.09 -14.40 -5.78
C GLN A 170 8.25 -14.70 -6.74
N SER A 171 8.15 -15.79 -7.52
CA SER A 171 9.17 -16.13 -8.51
C SER A 171 9.36 -15.05 -9.58
N ARG A 172 8.26 -14.42 -10.05
CA ARG A 172 8.32 -13.35 -11.05
C ARG A 172 8.91 -12.05 -10.52
N LEU A 173 8.87 -11.84 -9.21
CA LEU A 173 9.35 -10.62 -8.54
C LEU A 173 10.65 -10.86 -7.75
N ARG A 174 11.32 -11.99 -7.98
CA ARG A 174 12.51 -12.39 -7.24
C ARG A 174 13.66 -11.39 -7.32
N GLU A 175 13.82 -10.71 -8.45
CA GLU A 175 14.85 -9.67 -8.64
C GLU A 175 14.63 -8.43 -7.75
N HIS A 176 13.44 -8.32 -7.15
CA HIS A 176 13.04 -7.20 -6.29
C HIS A 176 12.64 -7.67 -4.88
N GLU A 177 13.06 -8.87 -4.45
CA GLU A 177 12.63 -9.47 -3.17
C GLU A 177 13.01 -8.65 -1.92
N GLU A 178 14.02 -7.82 -2.01
CA GLU A 178 14.42 -6.88 -0.95
C GLU A 178 13.38 -5.77 -0.73
N LEU A 179 12.75 -5.31 -1.81
CA LEU A 179 11.73 -4.24 -1.79
C LEU A 179 10.30 -4.80 -1.78
N VAL A 180 10.07 -5.96 -2.39
CA VAL A 180 8.71 -6.45 -2.68
C VAL A 180 8.41 -7.74 -1.95
N GLN A 181 7.46 -7.68 -1.03
CA GLN A 181 6.94 -8.86 -0.33
C GLN A 181 5.54 -9.20 -0.82
N VAL A 182 5.17 -10.49 -0.77
CA VAL A 182 3.88 -10.98 -1.28
C VAL A 182 3.23 -11.92 -0.27
N GLN A 183 1.94 -11.75 -0.01
CA GLN A 183 1.15 -12.66 0.81
C GLN A 183 -0.24 -12.95 0.24
N LEU A 184 -0.84 -14.06 0.65
CA LEU A 184 -2.27 -14.31 0.45
C LEU A 184 -3.10 -13.49 1.45
N PHE A 185 -4.24 -12.95 0.98
CA PHE A 185 -5.10 -12.14 1.81
C PHE A 185 -6.58 -12.41 1.53
N SER A 186 -7.40 -12.49 2.57
CA SER A 186 -8.85 -12.53 2.48
C SER A 186 -9.50 -11.70 3.58
N SER A 187 -10.18 -10.63 3.21
CA SER A 187 -11.00 -9.85 4.15
C SER A 187 -12.12 -10.71 4.76
N LEU A 188 -12.76 -11.56 3.94
CA LEU A 188 -13.88 -12.41 4.37
C LEU A 188 -13.47 -13.45 5.43
N LYS A 189 -12.30 -14.06 5.26
CA LYS A 189 -11.75 -15.08 6.17
C LYS A 189 -10.74 -14.52 7.17
N ARG A 190 -10.50 -13.21 7.15
CA ARG A 190 -9.45 -12.51 7.95
C ARG A 190 -8.07 -13.14 7.79
N GLN A 191 -7.82 -13.81 6.65
CA GLN A 191 -6.53 -14.42 6.36
C GLN A 191 -5.49 -13.33 6.04
N GLY A 192 -4.33 -13.40 6.68
CA GLY A 192 -3.20 -12.50 6.43
C GLY A 192 -3.33 -11.11 7.07
N VAL A 193 -4.38 -10.84 7.86
CA VAL A 193 -4.59 -9.52 8.51
C VAL A 193 -3.48 -9.23 9.52
N ASP A 194 -3.08 -10.22 10.32
CA ASP A 194 -2.01 -10.06 11.31
C ASP A 194 -0.67 -9.75 10.67
N VAL A 195 -0.34 -10.42 9.55
CA VAL A 195 0.89 -10.18 8.79
C VAL A 195 0.89 -8.77 8.20
N LEU A 196 -0.23 -8.35 7.61
CA LEU A 196 -0.43 -6.98 7.11
C LEU A 196 -0.26 -5.95 8.23
N GLY A 197 -0.91 -6.17 9.37
CA GLY A 197 -0.82 -5.26 10.52
C GLY A 197 0.59 -5.11 11.06
N LYS A 198 1.34 -6.23 11.16
CA LYS A 198 2.77 -6.20 11.57
C LYS A 198 3.61 -5.41 10.58
N GLN A 199 3.41 -5.62 9.27
CA GLN A 199 4.17 -4.92 8.24
C GLN A 199 3.91 -3.40 8.27
N ILE A 200 2.64 -2.99 8.36
CA ILE A 200 2.29 -1.57 8.46
C ILE A 200 2.84 -0.96 9.76
N ASN A 201 2.71 -1.67 10.89
CA ASN A 201 3.27 -1.20 12.16
C ASN A 201 4.77 -0.97 12.04
N ARG A 202 5.52 -1.93 11.46
CA ARG A 202 6.96 -1.79 11.23
C ARG A 202 7.27 -0.53 10.43
N TRP A 203 6.61 -0.28 9.32
CA TRP A 203 6.85 0.90 8.47
C TRP A 203 6.47 2.22 9.14
N LEU A 204 5.50 2.20 10.08
CA LEU A 204 5.02 3.40 10.75
C LEU A 204 5.66 3.64 12.12
N THR A 205 6.57 2.77 12.60
CA THR A 205 7.18 2.91 13.94
C THR A 205 8.69 2.67 13.96
N ASP A 206 9.29 2.24 12.84
CA ASP A 206 10.71 1.90 12.76
C ASP A 206 11.48 2.91 11.91
N ASP A 207 12.27 3.75 12.55
CA ASP A 207 13.12 4.75 11.88
C ASP A 207 14.28 4.11 11.10
N SER A 208 14.67 2.86 11.41
CA SER A 208 15.80 2.19 10.78
C SER A 208 15.51 1.77 9.34
N VAL A 209 14.23 1.67 8.93
CA VAL A 209 13.83 1.23 7.59
C VAL A 209 14.30 2.17 6.47
N LEU A 210 14.69 3.42 6.78
CA LEU A 210 15.19 4.38 5.79
C LEU A 210 16.69 4.67 5.89
N THR A 211 17.39 4.17 6.93
CA THR A 211 18.80 4.49 7.17
C THR A 211 19.78 3.54 6.49
N GLU A 212 19.34 2.43 5.90
CA GLU A 212 20.25 1.49 5.24
C GLU A 212 20.67 1.89 3.79
N GLU A 213 20.11 2.96 3.20
CA GLU A 213 20.38 3.32 1.80
C GLU A 213 21.13 4.64 1.56
N VAL A 214 21.83 5.20 2.56
CA VAL A 214 22.79 6.29 2.31
C VAL A 214 24.20 5.88 2.72
N LYS A 215 24.68 4.77 2.19
CA LYS A 215 26.12 4.57 2.01
C LYS A 215 26.45 4.86 0.56
N SER A 216 26.76 6.13 0.29
CA SER A 216 27.38 6.57 -0.97
C SER A 216 28.67 5.78 -1.22
N PRO A 217 28.92 5.33 -2.44
CA PRO A 217 30.23 4.92 -2.87
C PRO A 217 31.02 6.19 -3.23
N SER A 218 31.75 6.76 -2.33
CA SER A 218 32.80 7.71 -2.67
C SER A 218 33.98 7.52 -1.74
N GLU A 219 35.13 7.44 -2.43
CA GLU A 219 36.51 7.46 -2.00
C GLU A 219 37.22 6.11 -2.02
N ALA A 220 37.55 5.69 -3.25
CA ALA A 220 38.79 5.00 -3.53
C ALA A 220 39.54 5.83 -4.58
N SER A 221 40.43 6.71 -4.08
CA SER A 221 41.52 7.27 -4.86
C SER A 221 42.62 6.25 -4.97
#